data_56d33b513205e524d99798e6cef38455
#
_entry.id   56d33b513205e524d99798e6cef38455
#
_cell.length_a   1.000
_cell.length_b   1.000
_cell.length_c   1.000
_cell.angle_alpha   90.00
_cell.angle_beta   90.00
_cell.angle_gamma   90.00
#
_symmetry.space_group_name_H-M   'P 1'
#
loop_
_entity.id
_entity.type
_entity.pdbx_description
1 polymer ?
#
loop_
_entity_poly.entity_id
_entity_poly.type
_entity_poly.pdbx_seq_one_letter_code
_entity_poly.pdbx_strand_id
1 'polypeptide(L)'
;MDIDASKTGQGHSMFRRPPPPRTPAPGASRPASRGVPLAIGEPMSVATNLKPTADAELVIQCRRSAQWFYWIAGLSLINAVLGLAGQNWRFIIGLGVTQLFEELAPATGAVAHVVSLAVIAFFGMLGQRALAGRTWAFLAGMILYSLDGLIFLLIQDWIGVGFHAFAVFMMSRGYLAARQLAA
;
A
#
# COMPACT_ATOMS: atom_id res chain seq x y z
N MET A 1 -12.87 -54.07 24.67
CA MET A 1 -12.17 -53.65 23.43
C MET A 1 -11.45 -52.35 23.76
N ASP A 2 -10.22 -52.56 24.26
CA ASP A 2 -9.37 -51.51 24.83
C ASP A 2 -8.79 -50.62 23.72
N ILE A 3 -8.86 -49.31 23.89
CA ILE A 3 -8.13 -48.37 23.08
C ILE A 3 -7.23 -47.53 24.00
N ASP A 4 -5.98 -47.84 23.87
CA ASP A 4 -4.80 -47.33 24.55
C ASP A 4 -4.61 -45.80 24.32
N ALA A 5 -4.59 -45.09 25.43
CA ALA A 5 -4.28 -43.65 25.51
C ALA A 5 -2.88 -43.46 26.03
N SER A 6 -1.91 -43.29 25.13
CA SER A 6 -0.62 -42.70 25.54
C SER A 6 0.25 -42.29 24.35
N LYS A 7 0.37 -40.97 24.10
CA LYS A 7 1.61 -40.31 23.68
C LYS A 7 1.46 -38.81 23.70
N THR A 8 1.54 -38.26 24.89
CA THR A 8 1.90 -36.87 25.12
C THR A 8 3.41 -36.68 24.86
N GLY A 9 3.76 -36.15 23.70
CA GLY A 9 5.11 -35.73 23.40
C GLY A 9 5.33 -34.29 23.89
N GLN A 10 5.97 -34.14 25.07
CA GLN A 10 6.46 -32.87 25.58
C GLN A 10 7.68 -32.43 24.74
N GLY A 11 7.50 -31.44 23.87
CA GLY A 11 8.57 -30.69 23.23
C GLY A 11 9.19 -29.71 24.24
N HIS A 12 10.28 -30.09 24.90
CA HIS A 12 11.11 -29.17 25.66
C HIS A 12 11.79 -28.19 24.71
N SER A 13 11.32 -26.95 24.65
CA SER A 13 12.06 -25.85 24.08
C SER A 13 13.24 -25.53 25.01
N MET A 14 14.43 -25.96 24.61
CA MET A 14 15.68 -25.55 25.27
C MET A 14 15.94 -24.06 24.99
N PHE A 15 15.43 -23.23 25.89
CA PHE A 15 15.83 -21.83 25.99
C PHE A 15 17.28 -21.79 26.50
N ARG A 16 18.27 -21.78 25.61
CA ARG A 16 19.66 -21.55 25.97
C ARG A 16 19.82 -20.13 26.48
N ARG A 17 20.01 -19.99 27.80
CA ARG A 17 20.41 -18.70 28.40
C ARG A 17 21.77 -18.29 27.83
N PRO A 18 21.95 -17.03 27.44
CA PRO A 18 23.28 -16.53 27.07
C PRO A 18 24.22 -16.61 28.27
N PRO A 19 25.50 -16.89 28.05
CA PRO A 19 26.49 -16.95 29.12
C PRO A 19 26.67 -15.60 29.81
N PRO A 20 26.95 -15.56 31.11
CA PRO A 20 27.14 -14.31 31.84
C PRO A 20 28.41 -13.57 31.35
N PRO A 21 28.41 -12.24 31.40
CA PRO A 21 29.56 -11.44 30.99
C PRO A 21 30.80 -11.81 31.85
N ARG A 22 31.93 -12.03 31.18
CA ARG A 22 33.19 -12.32 31.82
C ARG A 22 33.65 -11.10 32.61
N THR A 23 33.81 -11.25 33.92
CA THR A 23 34.49 -10.28 34.78
C THR A 23 35.94 -10.15 34.36
N PRO A 24 36.48 -8.94 34.18
CA PRO A 24 37.91 -8.74 33.90
C PRO A 24 38.76 -9.14 35.10
N ALA A 25 39.83 -9.86 34.83
CA ALA A 25 40.81 -10.26 35.86
C ALA A 25 41.45 -9.04 36.55
N PRO A 26 41.64 -9.06 37.88
CA PRO A 26 42.33 -7.99 38.57
C PRO A 26 43.85 -8.10 38.29
N GLY A 27 44.42 -7.13 37.56
CA GLY A 27 45.85 -7.07 37.33
C GLY A 27 46.32 -6.47 36.01
N ALA A 28 45.46 -6.04 35.10
CA ALA A 28 45.93 -5.34 33.91
C ALA A 28 46.18 -3.86 34.20
N SER A 29 47.46 -3.52 34.39
CA SER A 29 47.94 -2.14 34.47
C SER A 29 47.54 -1.35 33.22
N ARG A 30 46.68 -0.34 33.39
CA ARG A 30 46.31 0.61 32.38
C ARG A 30 47.58 1.34 31.87
N PRO A 31 47.85 1.36 30.58
CA PRO A 31 48.85 2.27 30.04
C PRO A 31 48.36 3.71 30.24
N ALA A 32 49.26 4.56 30.71
CA ALA A 32 49.03 5.97 30.94
C ALA A 32 48.47 6.63 29.69
N SER A 33 47.28 7.19 29.82
CA SER A 33 46.64 7.99 28.80
C SER A 33 47.47 9.22 28.54
N ARG A 34 48.22 9.23 27.41
CA ARG A 34 48.72 10.48 26.83
C ARG A 34 47.53 11.38 26.60
N GLY A 35 47.53 12.56 27.23
CA GLY A 35 46.51 13.57 27.08
C GLY A 35 46.35 13.95 25.61
N VAL A 36 45.23 13.48 25.06
CA VAL A 36 44.71 14.06 23.82
C VAL A 36 44.10 15.40 24.24
N PRO A 37 44.47 16.54 23.59
CA PRO A 37 43.83 17.80 23.88
C PRO A 37 42.32 17.65 23.62
N LEU A 38 41.53 17.91 24.64
CA LEU A 38 40.10 18.12 24.50
C LEU A 38 39.91 19.34 23.60
N ALA A 39 39.74 19.13 22.33
CA ALA A 39 39.12 20.09 21.46
C ALA A 39 37.66 20.25 21.91
N ILE A 40 37.45 21.19 22.83
CA ILE A 40 36.14 21.66 23.23
C ILE A 40 35.58 22.39 22.01
N GLY A 41 34.48 21.91 21.56
CA GLY A 41 33.62 22.70 20.71
C GLY A 41 33.56 22.25 19.26
N GLU A 42 32.65 21.44 19.04
CA GLU A 42 31.60 21.68 18.04
C GLU A 42 30.43 20.83 18.48
N PRO A 43 29.25 21.38 18.76
CA PRO A 43 28.09 20.57 18.83
C PRO A 43 27.96 19.94 17.45
N MET A 44 28.21 18.63 17.35
CA MET A 44 27.88 17.86 16.16
C MET A 44 26.36 17.93 15.96
N SER A 45 25.95 19.10 15.48
CA SER A 45 24.69 19.30 14.79
C SER A 45 24.79 18.60 13.43
N VAL A 46 25.06 17.31 13.46
CA VAL A 46 24.76 16.43 12.33
C VAL A 46 23.25 16.18 12.37
N ALA A 47 22.49 17.26 12.26
CA ALA A 47 21.23 17.17 11.58
C ALA A 47 21.59 16.81 10.13
N THR A 48 21.90 15.55 9.90
CA THR A 48 21.97 14.98 8.57
C THR A 48 20.57 15.12 7.97
N ASN A 49 20.28 16.29 7.41
CA ASN A 49 19.32 16.43 6.33
C ASN A 49 19.89 15.60 5.17
N LEU A 50 19.87 14.27 5.36
CA LEU A 50 20.11 13.33 4.29
C LEU A 50 18.95 13.53 3.32
N LYS A 51 19.18 14.37 2.31
CA LYS A 51 18.31 14.45 1.16
C LYS A 51 18.13 13.01 0.69
N PRO A 52 16.88 12.51 0.59
CA PRO A 52 16.65 11.14 0.14
C PRO A 52 17.43 10.91 -1.17
N THR A 53 18.06 9.77 -1.32
CA THR A 53 18.68 9.40 -2.59
C THR A 53 17.59 9.43 -3.67
N ALA A 54 17.95 9.72 -4.91
CA ALA A 54 16.98 9.79 -6.02
C ALA A 54 16.11 8.54 -6.09
N ASP A 55 16.68 7.37 -5.81
CA ASP A 55 15.95 6.10 -5.76
C ASP A 55 14.92 6.05 -4.62
N ALA A 56 15.23 6.60 -3.45
CA ALA A 56 14.29 6.67 -2.34
C ALA A 56 13.11 7.59 -2.67
N GLU A 57 13.34 8.70 -3.37
CA GLU A 57 12.27 9.58 -3.85
C GLU A 57 11.37 8.87 -4.86
N LEU A 58 11.95 8.10 -5.80
CA LEU A 58 11.20 7.31 -6.76
C LEU A 58 10.35 6.23 -6.09
N VAL A 59 10.87 5.54 -5.08
CA VAL A 59 10.12 4.53 -4.31
C VAL A 59 8.94 5.19 -3.58
N ILE A 60 9.15 6.34 -2.95
CA ILE A 60 8.08 7.09 -2.27
C ILE A 60 7.01 7.52 -3.28
N GLN A 61 7.42 8.04 -4.43
CA GLN A 61 6.53 8.44 -5.52
C GLN A 61 5.70 7.26 -6.02
N CYS A 62 6.33 6.12 -6.28
CA CYS A 62 5.66 4.89 -6.72
C CYS A 62 4.59 4.46 -5.70
N ARG A 63 4.94 4.41 -4.41
CA ARG A 63 4.01 4.03 -3.34
C ARG A 63 2.84 4.99 -3.20
N ARG A 64 3.09 6.31 -3.21
CA ARG A 64 2.03 7.32 -3.14
C ARG A 64 1.07 7.21 -4.31
N SER A 65 1.59 6.98 -5.51
CA SER A 65 0.76 6.81 -6.69
C SER A 65 -0.03 5.49 -6.67
N ALA A 66 0.54 4.41 -6.13
CA ALA A 66 -0.17 3.14 -5.98
C ALA A 66 -1.33 3.23 -4.97
N GLN A 67 -1.28 4.15 -4.01
CA GLN A 67 -2.39 4.37 -3.07
C GLN A 67 -3.68 4.84 -3.76
N TRP A 68 -3.59 5.45 -4.95
CA TRP A 68 -4.76 5.86 -5.70
C TRP A 68 -5.68 4.70 -6.07
N PHE A 69 -5.13 3.52 -6.33
CA PHE A 69 -5.93 2.32 -6.56
C PHE A 69 -6.82 1.98 -5.36
N TYR A 70 -6.29 2.12 -4.15
CA TYR A 70 -7.05 1.86 -2.92
C TYR A 70 -8.08 2.94 -2.63
N TRP A 71 -7.77 4.22 -2.93
CA TRP A 71 -8.76 5.28 -2.83
C TRP A 71 -9.93 5.04 -3.77
N ILE A 72 -9.66 4.71 -5.03
CA ILE A 72 -10.68 4.37 -6.03
C ILE A 72 -11.51 3.16 -5.57
N ALA A 73 -10.86 2.06 -5.20
CA ALA A 73 -11.53 0.86 -4.74
C ALA A 73 -12.35 1.10 -3.45
N GLY A 74 -11.80 1.86 -2.50
CA GLY A 74 -12.46 2.17 -1.23
C GLY A 74 -13.71 3.04 -1.42
N LEU A 75 -13.63 4.08 -2.25
CA LEU A 75 -14.78 4.94 -2.55
C LEU A 75 -15.86 4.18 -3.34
N SER A 76 -15.45 3.30 -4.27
CA SER A 76 -16.39 2.44 -4.99
C SER A 76 -17.08 1.44 -4.05
N LEU A 77 -16.34 0.90 -3.07
CA LEU A 77 -16.92 0.02 -2.05
C LEU A 77 -17.93 0.77 -1.17
N ILE A 78 -17.62 2.01 -0.76
CA ILE A 78 -18.55 2.84 0.00
C ILE A 78 -19.82 3.09 -0.82
N ASN A 79 -19.70 3.42 -2.12
CA ASN A 79 -20.84 3.59 -3.00
C ASN A 79 -21.70 2.31 -3.10
N ALA A 80 -21.05 1.14 -3.25
CA ALA A 80 -21.75 -0.13 -3.31
C ALA A 80 -22.52 -0.45 -2.01
N VAL A 81 -21.92 -0.17 -0.85
CA VAL A 81 -22.58 -0.34 0.46
C VAL A 81 -23.75 0.62 0.63
N LEU A 82 -23.61 1.88 0.22
CA LEU A 82 -24.68 2.87 0.28
C LEU A 82 -25.85 2.49 -0.65
N GLY A 83 -25.57 1.97 -1.86
CA GLY A 83 -26.57 1.45 -2.78
C GLY A 83 -27.35 0.28 -2.18
N LEU A 84 -26.65 -0.69 -1.55
CA LEU A 84 -27.28 -1.81 -0.84
C LEU A 84 -28.16 -1.36 0.34
N ALA A 85 -27.77 -0.28 1.02
CA ALA A 85 -28.54 0.31 2.12
C ALA A 85 -29.73 1.17 1.64
N GLY A 86 -29.99 1.23 0.33
CA GLY A 86 -31.09 2.01 -0.24
C GLY A 86 -30.90 3.53 -0.14
N GLN A 87 -29.67 3.98 0.07
CA GLN A 87 -29.36 5.39 0.15
C GLN A 87 -29.19 5.99 -1.25
N ASN A 88 -29.87 7.11 -1.51
CA ASN A 88 -29.73 7.84 -2.79
C ASN A 88 -28.44 8.70 -2.86
N TRP A 89 -27.63 8.66 -1.84
CA TRP A 89 -26.35 9.36 -1.77
C TRP A 89 -25.28 8.52 -2.46
N ARG A 90 -24.63 9.10 -3.45
CA ARG A 90 -23.48 8.48 -4.12
C ARG A 90 -22.33 9.46 -4.14
N PHE A 91 -21.15 8.97 -3.83
CA PHE A 91 -19.93 9.73 -4.09
C PHE A 91 -19.67 9.70 -5.59
N ILE A 92 -19.52 10.88 -6.19
CA ILE A 92 -19.18 11.07 -7.62
C ILE A 92 -17.79 10.44 -7.93
N ILE A 93 -17.03 10.17 -6.88
CA ILE A 93 -15.66 9.67 -6.90
C ILE A 93 -15.70 8.16 -6.69
N GLY A 94 -15.39 7.39 -7.73
CA GLY A 94 -15.37 5.93 -7.70
C GLY A 94 -15.33 5.36 -9.11
N LEU A 95 -15.60 4.07 -9.24
CA LEU A 95 -15.74 3.41 -10.54
C LEU A 95 -17.16 3.61 -11.07
N GLY A 96 -17.27 4.26 -12.23
CA GLY A 96 -18.54 4.48 -12.90
C GLY A 96 -19.23 3.17 -13.30
N VAL A 97 -18.44 2.19 -13.71
CA VAL A 97 -18.94 0.87 -14.08
C VAL A 97 -19.65 0.18 -12.90
N THR A 98 -19.21 0.36 -11.65
CA THR A 98 -19.91 -0.21 -10.49
C THR A 98 -21.25 0.47 -10.25
N GLN A 99 -21.34 1.79 -10.47
CA GLN A 99 -22.59 2.54 -10.37
C GLN A 99 -23.59 2.09 -11.43
N LEU A 100 -23.12 1.84 -12.66
CA LEU A 100 -23.94 1.32 -13.73
C LEU A 100 -24.53 -0.07 -13.40
N PHE A 101 -23.72 -0.97 -12.83
CA PHE A 101 -24.20 -2.27 -12.39
C PHE A 101 -25.22 -2.17 -11.25
N GLU A 102 -25.04 -1.23 -10.33
CA GLU A 102 -26.01 -1.02 -9.24
C GLU A 102 -27.33 -0.46 -9.74
N GLU A 103 -27.33 0.38 -10.78
CA GLU A 103 -28.55 0.85 -11.44
C GLU A 103 -29.30 -0.29 -12.16
N LEU A 104 -28.57 -1.26 -12.67
CA LEU A 104 -29.13 -2.47 -13.26
C LEU A 104 -29.55 -3.53 -12.22
N ALA A 105 -29.19 -3.38 -10.95
CA ALA A 105 -29.48 -4.34 -9.90
C ALA A 105 -30.98 -4.68 -9.73
N PRO A 106 -31.93 -3.75 -9.87
CA PRO A 106 -33.36 -4.08 -9.83
C PRO A 106 -33.78 -5.11 -10.87
N ALA A 107 -33.12 -5.12 -12.04
CA ALA A 107 -33.38 -6.06 -13.11
C ALA A 107 -32.56 -7.35 -13.03
N THR A 108 -31.37 -7.29 -12.47
CA THR A 108 -30.37 -8.39 -12.45
C THR A 108 -30.14 -9.00 -11.07
N GLY A 109 -30.73 -8.40 -10.03
CA GLY A 109 -30.65 -8.88 -8.64
C GLY A 109 -29.21 -8.90 -8.09
N ALA A 110 -28.88 -9.95 -7.32
CA ALA A 110 -27.58 -10.09 -6.67
C ALA A 110 -26.37 -10.15 -7.63
N VAL A 111 -26.58 -10.49 -8.90
CA VAL A 111 -25.49 -10.62 -9.89
C VAL A 111 -24.77 -9.29 -10.08
N ALA A 112 -25.50 -8.17 -10.16
CA ALA A 112 -24.90 -6.83 -10.32
C ALA A 112 -23.95 -6.49 -9.14
N HIS A 113 -24.38 -6.79 -7.91
CA HIS A 113 -23.55 -6.53 -6.73
C HIS A 113 -22.30 -7.40 -6.69
N VAL A 114 -22.41 -8.68 -7.09
CA VAL A 114 -21.25 -9.59 -7.16
C VAL A 114 -20.26 -9.08 -8.20
N VAL A 115 -20.71 -8.62 -9.37
CA VAL A 115 -19.83 -8.06 -10.40
C VAL A 115 -19.18 -6.77 -9.92
N SER A 116 -19.91 -5.86 -9.28
CA SER A 116 -19.36 -4.64 -8.69
C SER A 116 -18.25 -4.95 -7.68
N LEU A 117 -18.48 -5.89 -6.77
CA LEU A 117 -17.48 -6.31 -5.79
C LEU A 117 -16.25 -6.95 -6.45
N ALA A 118 -16.44 -7.74 -7.50
CA ALA A 118 -15.33 -8.33 -8.25
C ALA A 118 -14.46 -7.27 -8.93
N VAL A 119 -15.06 -6.23 -9.51
CA VAL A 119 -14.35 -5.10 -10.12
C VAL A 119 -13.58 -4.31 -9.05
N ILE A 120 -14.19 -4.02 -7.91
CA ILE A 120 -13.55 -3.34 -6.78
C ILE A 120 -12.34 -4.15 -6.28
N ALA A 121 -12.51 -5.45 -6.07
CA ALA A 121 -11.44 -6.35 -5.63
C ALA A 121 -10.29 -6.40 -6.65
N PHE A 122 -10.63 -6.40 -7.94
CA PHE A 122 -9.65 -6.36 -9.02
C PHE A 122 -8.80 -5.07 -8.99
N PHE A 123 -9.42 -3.90 -8.77
CA PHE A 123 -8.67 -2.65 -8.57
C PHE A 123 -7.78 -2.69 -7.33
N GLY A 124 -8.25 -3.26 -6.23
CA GLY A 124 -7.44 -3.51 -5.04
C GLY A 124 -6.22 -4.39 -5.32
N MET A 125 -6.40 -5.45 -6.12
CA MET A 125 -5.31 -6.33 -6.57
C MET A 125 -4.31 -5.56 -7.45
N LEU A 126 -4.76 -4.73 -8.38
CA LEU A 126 -3.87 -3.87 -9.17
C LEU A 126 -3.07 -2.95 -8.27
N GLY A 127 -3.69 -2.38 -7.23
CA GLY A 127 -3.01 -1.56 -6.22
C GLY A 127 -1.90 -2.31 -5.50
N GLN A 128 -2.12 -3.56 -5.09
CA GLN A 128 -1.08 -4.41 -4.48
C GLN A 128 0.10 -4.64 -5.44
N ARG A 129 -0.19 -4.92 -6.72
CA ARG A 129 0.85 -5.12 -7.73
C ARG A 129 1.61 -3.82 -8.03
N ALA A 130 0.92 -2.68 -8.05
CA ALA A 130 1.52 -1.36 -8.18
C ALA A 130 2.42 -1.01 -6.99
N LEU A 131 2.01 -1.31 -5.74
CA LEU A 131 2.85 -1.16 -4.55
C LEU A 131 4.13 -2.01 -4.60
N ALA A 132 4.08 -3.17 -5.27
CA ALA A 132 5.23 -4.01 -5.52
C ALA A 132 6.11 -3.50 -6.70
N GLY A 133 5.86 -2.29 -7.21
CA GLY A 133 6.63 -1.67 -8.29
C GLY A 133 6.35 -2.25 -9.68
N ARG A 134 5.29 -3.03 -9.86
CA ARG A 134 4.95 -3.63 -11.16
C ARG A 134 4.38 -2.60 -12.12
N THR A 135 5.16 -2.20 -13.11
CA THR A 135 4.78 -1.17 -14.11
C THR A 135 3.51 -1.52 -14.88
N TRP A 136 3.31 -2.81 -15.20
CA TRP A 136 2.12 -3.26 -15.92
C TRP A 136 0.82 -3.00 -15.15
N ALA A 137 0.85 -3.06 -13.80
CA ALA A 137 -0.33 -2.83 -12.98
C ALA A 137 -0.77 -1.37 -13.03
N PHE A 138 0.18 -0.43 -13.04
CA PHE A 138 -0.13 0.99 -13.28
C PHE A 138 -0.74 1.19 -14.66
N LEU A 139 -0.13 0.62 -15.71
CA LEU A 139 -0.61 0.78 -17.07
C LEU A 139 -2.02 0.20 -17.23
N ALA A 140 -2.25 -1.02 -16.75
CA ALA A 140 -3.57 -1.65 -16.80
C ALA A 140 -4.62 -0.83 -16.05
N GLY A 141 -4.31 -0.36 -14.84
CA GLY A 141 -5.21 0.46 -14.05
C GLY A 141 -5.53 1.80 -14.72
N MET A 142 -4.53 2.47 -15.28
CA MET A 142 -4.74 3.73 -16.02
C MET A 142 -5.66 3.53 -17.23
N ILE A 143 -5.44 2.47 -18.01
CA ILE A 143 -6.28 2.17 -19.18
C ILE A 143 -7.73 1.92 -18.73
N LEU A 144 -7.92 1.02 -17.77
CA LEU A 144 -9.25 0.67 -17.27
C LEU A 144 -9.96 1.87 -16.65
N TYR A 145 -9.26 2.67 -15.87
CA TYR A 145 -9.83 3.84 -15.22
C TYR A 145 -10.12 4.98 -16.21
N SER A 146 -9.33 5.09 -17.29
CA SER A 146 -9.63 6.02 -18.39
C SER A 146 -10.87 5.59 -19.16
N LEU A 147 -11.04 4.28 -19.40
CA LEU A 147 -12.27 3.75 -20.04
C LEU A 147 -13.49 3.97 -19.14
N ASP A 148 -13.35 3.78 -17.84
CA ASP A 148 -14.38 4.08 -16.85
C ASP A 148 -14.77 5.57 -16.88
N GLY A 149 -13.79 6.46 -17.01
CA GLY A 149 -13.99 7.90 -17.15
C GLY A 149 -14.80 8.30 -18.40
N LEU A 150 -14.81 7.48 -19.46
CA LEU A 150 -15.65 7.74 -20.64
C LEU A 150 -17.16 7.60 -20.32
N ILE A 151 -17.52 6.79 -19.33
CA ILE A 151 -18.91 6.69 -18.86
C ILE A 151 -19.37 8.06 -18.34
N PHE A 152 -18.56 8.71 -17.52
CA PHE A 152 -18.84 10.05 -17.00
C PHE A 152 -18.87 11.12 -18.10
N LEU A 153 -18.04 10.97 -19.13
CA LEU A 153 -18.07 11.86 -20.28
C LEU A 153 -19.39 11.70 -21.07
N LEU A 154 -19.89 10.49 -21.25
CA LEU A 154 -21.15 10.21 -21.96
C LEU A 154 -22.37 10.79 -21.23
N ILE A 155 -22.37 10.76 -19.89
CA ILE A 155 -23.44 11.35 -19.08
C ILE A 155 -23.19 12.83 -18.75
N GLN A 156 -22.15 13.44 -19.31
CA GLN A 156 -21.77 14.85 -19.14
C GLN A 156 -21.52 15.26 -17.68
N ASP A 157 -21.07 14.33 -16.84
CA ASP A 157 -20.61 14.62 -15.50
C ASP A 157 -19.15 15.11 -15.51
N TRP A 158 -18.98 16.42 -15.68
CA TRP A 158 -17.67 17.06 -15.77
C TRP A 158 -16.83 16.92 -14.50
N ILE A 159 -17.46 16.80 -13.33
CA ILE A 159 -16.74 16.60 -12.05
C ILE A 159 -16.16 15.18 -12.05
N GLY A 160 -16.94 14.18 -12.43
CA GLY A 160 -16.48 12.81 -12.56
C GLY A 160 -15.34 12.70 -13.59
N VAL A 161 -15.48 13.32 -14.76
CA VAL A 161 -14.41 13.36 -15.78
C VAL A 161 -13.13 14.00 -15.23
N GLY A 162 -13.25 15.15 -14.55
CA GLY A 162 -12.11 15.84 -13.95
C GLY A 162 -11.38 14.99 -12.92
N PHE A 163 -12.13 14.26 -12.10
CA PHE A 163 -11.54 13.37 -11.10
C PHE A 163 -10.82 12.17 -11.75
N HIS A 164 -11.42 11.56 -12.79
CA HIS A 164 -10.78 10.48 -13.53
C HIS A 164 -9.46 10.93 -14.17
N ALA A 165 -9.47 12.09 -14.84
CA ALA A 165 -8.27 12.66 -15.42
C ALA A 165 -7.18 12.92 -14.36
N PHE A 166 -7.57 13.45 -13.20
CA PHE A 166 -6.65 13.70 -12.10
C PHE A 166 -6.06 12.40 -11.52
N ALA A 167 -6.89 11.38 -11.29
CA ALA A 167 -6.41 10.10 -10.75
C ALA A 167 -5.49 9.38 -11.74
N VAL A 168 -5.81 9.40 -13.05
CA VAL A 168 -4.93 8.86 -14.11
C VAL A 168 -3.60 9.61 -14.12
N PHE A 169 -3.62 10.95 -13.99
CA PHE A 169 -2.38 11.74 -13.86
C PHE A 169 -1.57 11.33 -12.64
N MET A 170 -2.19 11.12 -11.48
CA MET A 170 -1.48 10.67 -10.28
C MET A 170 -0.89 9.25 -10.43
N MET A 171 -1.62 8.34 -11.08
CA MET A 171 -1.12 6.99 -11.38
C MET A 171 0.01 7.00 -12.39
N SER A 172 -0.01 7.90 -13.40
CA SER A 172 1.04 8.02 -14.41
C SER A 172 2.39 8.41 -13.81
N ARG A 173 2.40 9.24 -12.78
CA ARG A 173 3.61 9.56 -12.04
C ARG A 173 4.24 8.32 -11.37
N GLY A 174 3.40 7.44 -10.82
CA GLY A 174 3.85 6.17 -10.26
C GLY A 174 4.39 5.21 -11.31
N TYR A 175 3.74 5.15 -12.46
CA TYR A 175 4.23 4.39 -13.61
C TYR A 175 5.62 4.82 -14.06
N LEU A 176 5.84 6.14 -14.20
CA LEU A 176 7.13 6.68 -14.59
C LEU A 176 8.21 6.38 -13.55
N ALA A 177 7.89 6.55 -12.25
CA ALA A 177 8.81 6.22 -11.16
C ALA A 177 9.15 4.72 -11.15
N ALA A 178 8.16 3.84 -11.31
CA ALA A 178 8.39 2.40 -11.37
C ALA A 178 9.22 1.97 -12.58
N ARG A 179 9.06 2.64 -13.72
CA ARG A 179 9.91 2.41 -14.90
C ARG A 179 11.36 2.81 -14.67
N GLN A 180 11.61 3.95 -14.02
CA GLN A 180 12.96 4.41 -13.71
C GLN A 180 13.68 3.49 -12.74
N LEU A 181 12.95 2.93 -11.76
CA LEU A 181 13.51 1.95 -10.82
C LEU A 181 13.81 0.59 -11.47
N ALA A 182 13.22 0.28 -12.61
CA ALA A 182 13.40 -0.99 -13.32
C ALA A 182 14.46 -0.90 -14.46
N ALA A 183 14.96 0.30 -14.78
CA ALA A 183 15.94 0.56 -15.83
C ALA A 183 17.36 0.39 -15.33
#